data_4db92b13945e5d3157da025643f261fa
#
_entry.id   4db92b13945e5d3157da025643f261fa
#
_cell.length_a   1.000
_cell.length_b   1.000
_cell.length_c   1.000
_cell.angle_alpha   90.00
_cell.angle_beta   90.00
_cell.angle_gamma   90.00
#
_symmetry.space_group_name_H-M   'P 1'
#
loop_
_entity.id
_entity.type
_entity.pdbx_description
1 polymer ?
#
loop_
_entity_poly.entity_id
_entity_poly.type
_entity_poly.pdbx_seq_one_letter_code
_entity_poly.pdbx_strand_id
1 'polypeptide(L)'
;MSDSVIVVNADGPETRVALIESGILSEFYCERERERGTVGNVYKGKVLRVLPGMQAAFVDIGEEKAAFLYAGDIAAPGAAQASVDDDDGEGVPRRTGKHIDITELVRPGQEILVQVVKDPISSKGARITTYISLPGRNVVFMPTVSHIGISRRISSERERRRLRRLVDQMRPAGAGFVVRTVAETATNGQIRADMDYLLRLWANIKVNERVHRAPCLLYRDLNLMLRVVRDNLTPELSKVIVDDRLAHEKLARFVSAFMPDCAQKIEQYSGREPIFDGYGIEVELNRALERKVPLKSGGSLVFDQGEALTAVDVNTGKFVGAKGKTLEETITQTNLEP
;
A
#
# COMPACT_ATOMS: atom_id res chain seq x y z
N MET A 1 9.27 -1.20 -26.95
CA MET A 1 9.36 -1.22 -25.49
C MET A 1 8.61 0.01 -25.04
N SER A 2 7.60 -0.11 -24.18
CA SER A 2 6.91 1.06 -23.63
C SER A 2 7.90 1.81 -22.75
N ASP A 3 8.13 3.08 -23.03
CA ASP A 3 9.00 3.93 -22.23
C ASP A 3 8.21 4.39 -20.99
N SER A 4 8.32 3.61 -19.91
CA SER A 4 7.64 3.90 -18.65
C SER A 4 8.60 4.59 -17.70
N VAL A 5 8.20 5.73 -17.12
CA VAL A 5 9.00 6.58 -16.23
C VAL A 5 8.19 6.95 -14.99
N ILE A 6 8.81 6.86 -13.82
CA ILE A 6 8.26 7.45 -12.60
C ILE A 6 8.93 8.80 -12.35
N VAL A 7 8.13 9.84 -12.19
CA VAL A 7 8.59 11.20 -11.91
C VAL A 7 8.15 11.58 -10.50
N VAL A 8 9.10 11.95 -9.65
CA VAL A 8 8.88 12.33 -8.26
C VAL A 8 9.23 13.80 -8.06
N ASN A 9 8.25 14.57 -7.64
CA ASN A 9 8.43 15.94 -7.16
C ASN A 9 8.29 15.94 -5.63
N ALA A 10 9.40 16.17 -4.95
CA ALA A 10 9.49 16.17 -3.49
C ALA A 10 10.10 17.46 -2.93
N ASP A 11 10.40 18.43 -3.80
CA ASP A 11 10.87 19.77 -3.42
C ASP A 11 9.66 20.65 -3.05
N GLY A 12 9.14 20.47 -1.84
CA GLY A 12 8.00 21.26 -1.37
C GLY A 12 7.26 20.64 -0.18
N PRO A 13 6.11 21.23 0.19
CA PRO A 13 5.30 20.79 1.32
C PRO A 13 4.54 19.47 1.06
N GLU A 14 4.49 19.05 -0.18
CA GLU A 14 3.83 17.81 -0.61
C GLU A 14 4.76 17.00 -1.52
N THR A 15 4.62 15.68 -1.45
CA THR A 15 5.29 14.75 -2.36
C THR A 15 4.29 14.35 -3.43
N ARG A 16 4.63 14.59 -4.69
CA ARG A 16 3.82 14.21 -5.86
C ARG A 16 4.57 13.18 -6.69
N VAL A 17 3.87 12.13 -7.11
CA VAL A 17 4.46 11.06 -7.91
C VAL A 17 3.58 10.80 -9.12
N ALA A 18 4.18 10.82 -10.30
CA ALA A 18 3.51 10.56 -11.57
C ALA A 18 4.13 9.35 -12.25
N LEU A 19 3.29 8.45 -12.75
CA LEU A 19 3.68 7.35 -13.63
C LEU A 19 3.34 7.75 -15.07
N ILE A 20 4.34 7.76 -15.94
CA ILE A 20 4.19 8.04 -17.37
C ILE A 20 4.44 6.75 -18.13
N GLU A 21 3.49 6.35 -18.96
CA GLU A 21 3.60 5.18 -19.84
C GLU A 21 3.42 5.59 -21.28
N SER A 22 4.42 5.30 -22.11
CA SER A 22 4.43 5.68 -23.53
C SER A 22 4.16 7.18 -23.77
N GLY A 23 4.69 8.04 -22.88
CA GLY A 23 4.54 9.48 -22.95
C GLY A 23 3.19 10.05 -22.46
N ILE A 24 2.34 9.22 -21.85
CA ILE A 24 1.02 9.60 -21.32
C ILE A 24 1.05 9.45 -19.80
N LEU A 25 0.50 10.43 -19.07
CA LEU A 25 0.27 10.32 -17.64
C LEU A 25 -0.75 9.20 -17.36
N SER A 26 -0.30 8.12 -16.74
CA SER A 26 -1.10 6.94 -16.41
C SER A 26 -1.66 7.01 -15.01
N GLU A 27 -0.82 7.41 -14.03
CA GLU A 27 -1.20 7.49 -12.64
C GLU A 27 -0.58 8.72 -11.98
N PHE A 28 -1.30 9.31 -11.05
CA PHE A 28 -0.85 10.44 -10.25
C PHE A 28 -1.20 10.25 -8.78
N TYR A 29 -0.23 10.52 -7.93
CA TYR A 29 -0.35 10.42 -6.48
C TYR A 29 0.17 11.69 -5.81
N CYS A 30 -0.49 12.11 -4.72
CA CYS A 30 -0.09 13.26 -3.92
C CYS A 30 -0.22 12.93 -2.42
N GLU A 31 0.80 13.26 -1.63
CA GLU A 31 0.81 13.11 -0.17
C GLU A 31 1.37 14.39 0.45
N ARG A 32 0.61 15.03 1.33
CA ARG A 32 1.09 16.16 2.13
C ARG A 32 1.71 15.65 3.42
N GLU A 33 2.95 16.06 3.71
CA GLU A 33 3.66 15.57 4.90
C GLU A 33 2.89 15.84 6.20
N ARG A 34 2.19 16.98 6.29
CA ARG A 34 1.35 17.35 7.45
C ARG A 34 0.08 16.52 7.59
N GLU A 35 -0.42 15.94 6.51
CA GLU A 35 -1.64 15.14 6.45
C GLU A 35 -1.31 13.64 6.40
N ARG A 36 -0.02 13.29 6.48
CA ARG A 36 0.42 11.92 6.45
C ARG A 36 -0.12 11.17 7.65
N GLY A 37 -0.97 10.17 7.37
CA GLY A 37 -1.57 9.31 8.37
C GLY A 37 -0.57 8.42 9.11
N THR A 38 -1.06 7.73 10.10
CA THR A 38 -0.31 6.77 10.92
C THR A 38 -0.59 5.31 10.51
N VAL A 39 -1.48 5.08 9.55
CA VAL A 39 -1.81 3.73 9.05
C VAL A 39 -0.54 3.01 8.60
N GLY A 40 -0.42 1.73 8.99
CA GLY A 40 0.76 0.91 8.73
C GLY A 40 1.88 1.05 9.78
N ASN A 41 1.93 2.15 10.53
CA ASN A 41 2.93 2.34 11.59
C ASN A 41 2.80 1.28 12.68
N VAL A 42 3.95 0.81 13.18
CA VAL A 42 4.02 -0.16 14.28
C VAL A 42 4.53 0.52 15.54
N TYR A 43 3.78 0.37 16.61
CA TYR A 43 4.09 0.96 17.92
C TYR A 43 4.25 -0.12 18.99
N LYS A 44 5.06 0.17 20.01
CA LYS A 44 4.97 -0.47 21.30
C LYS A 44 4.02 0.37 22.14
N GLY A 45 2.79 -0.12 22.33
CA GLY A 45 1.74 0.56 23.08
C GLY A 45 1.60 0.05 24.51
N LYS A 46 1.00 0.86 25.38
CA LYS A 46 0.65 0.50 26.76
C LYS A 46 -0.85 0.48 26.93
N VAL A 47 -1.41 -0.64 27.36
CA VAL A 47 -2.85 -0.77 27.66
C VAL A 47 -3.22 0.14 28.82
N LEU A 48 -4.07 1.13 28.58
CA LEU A 48 -4.55 2.05 29.61
C LEU A 48 -5.77 1.48 30.33
N ARG A 49 -6.74 0.97 29.57
CA ARG A 49 -8.04 0.55 30.08
C ARG A 49 -8.61 -0.58 29.23
N VAL A 50 -9.21 -1.57 29.86
CA VAL A 50 -9.96 -2.65 29.22
C VAL A 50 -11.45 -2.43 29.49
N LEU A 51 -12.29 -2.59 28.47
CA LEU A 51 -13.74 -2.39 28.50
C LEU A 51 -14.44 -3.69 28.10
N PRO A 52 -14.74 -4.58 29.04
CA PRO A 52 -15.35 -5.89 28.75
C PRO A 52 -16.69 -5.76 28.04
N GLY A 53 -17.54 -4.80 28.42
CA GLY A 53 -18.85 -4.59 27.81
C GLY A 53 -18.79 -4.20 26.32
N MET A 54 -17.66 -3.64 25.85
CA MET A 54 -17.42 -3.28 24.44
C MET A 54 -16.47 -4.26 23.74
N GLN A 55 -15.95 -5.25 24.45
CA GLN A 55 -14.92 -6.16 23.96
C GLN A 55 -13.74 -5.44 23.30
N ALA A 56 -13.23 -4.40 24.00
CA ALA A 56 -12.22 -3.50 23.50
C ALA A 56 -11.28 -2.99 24.59
N ALA A 57 -10.13 -2.48 24.20
CA ALA A 57 -9.18 -1.81 25.07
C ALA A 57 -8.73 -0.46 24.46
N PHE A 58 -8.41 0.50 25.35
CA PHE A 58 -7.71 1.70 25.00
C PHE A 58 -6.22 1.53 25.26
N VAL A 59 -5.41 1.90 24.26
CA VAL A 59 -3.96 1.72 24.26
C VAL A 59 -3.29 3.06 23.98
N ASP A 60 -2.37 3.44 24.84
CA ASP A 60 -1.48 4.58 24.61
C ASP A 60 -0.38 4.14 23.61
N ILE A 61 -0.30 4.81 22.49
CA ILE A 61 0.72 4.61 21.45
C ILE A 61 1.65 5.81 21.30
N GLY A 62 1.50 6.84 22.18
CA GLY A 62 2.28 8.08 22.13
C GLY A 62 1.68 9.15 21.23
N GLU A 63 0.48 8.94 20.71
CA GLU A 63 -0.30 9.92 19.95
C GLU A 63 -1.22 10.71 20.89
N GLU A 64 -1.77 11.84 20.40
CA GLU A 64 -2.65 12.72 21.22
C GLU A 64 -3.85 11.98 21.83
N LYS A 65 -4.39 10.99 21.10
CA LYS A 65 -5.55 10.21 21.54
C LYS A 65 -5.20 8.74 21.69
N ALA A 66 -5.68 8.14 22.77
CA ALA A 66 -5.54 6.69 22.97
C ALA A 66 -6.16 5.92 21.81
N ALA A 67 -5.43 4.94 21.30
CA ALA A 67 -5.85 4.07 20.23
C ALA A 67 -6.84 3.01 20.71
N PHE A 68 -7.66 2.51 19.78
CA PHE A 68 -8.73 1.57 20.06
C PHE A 68 -8.40 0.17 19.52
N LEU A 69 -8.42 -0.83 20.39
CA LEU A 69 -8.11 -2.23 20.10
C LEU A 69 -9.31 -3.12 20.40
N TYR A 70 -9.87 -3.78 19.36
CA TYR A 70 -10.94 -4.76 19.55
C TYR A 70 -10.38 -6.15 19.93
N ALA A 71 -11.15 -6.93 20.64
CA ALA A 71 -10.81 -8.33 20.99
C ALA A 71 -10.53 -9.18 19.73
N GLY A 72 -11.30 -8.97 18.64
CA GLY A 72 -11.10 -9.65 17.36
C GLY A 72 -9.82 -9.26 16.60
N ASP A 73 -9.23 -8.11 16.95
CA ASP A 73 -7.98 -7.60 16.37
C ASP A 73 -6.74 -8.01 17.21
N ILE A 74 -6.92 -8.91 18.21
CA ILE A 74 -5.83 -9.43 19.05
C ILE A 74 -5.47 -10.85 18.63
N ALA A 75 -4.21 -11.07 18.27
CA ALA A 75 -3.65 -12.38 18.01
C ALA A 75 -3.54 -13.18 19.34
N ALA A 76 -4.37 -14.21 19.48
CA ALA A 76 -4.28 -15.08 20.64
C ALA A 76 -3.17 -16.13 20.45
N PRO A 77 -2.45 -16.50 21.53
CA PRO A 77 -1.49 -17.61 21.49
C PRO A 77 -2.18 -18.89 20.98
N GLY A 78 -1.64 -19.51 19.94
CA GLY A 78 -2.19 -20.75 19.37
C GLY A 78 -3.34 -20.56 18.36
N ALA A 79 -3.76 -19.34 18.04
CA ALA A 79 -4.76 -19.08 17.01
C ALA A 79 -4.16 -19.27 15.60
N ALA A 80 -4.07 -20.50 15.14
CA ALA A 80 -3.57 -20.87 13.80
C ALA A 80 -4.52 -20.49 12.64
N GLN A 81 -5.67 -19.88 12.92
CA GLN A 81 -6.72 -19.58 11.95
C GLN A 81 -7.14 -18.11 12.03
N ALA A 82 -6.35 -17.25 11.42
CA ALA A 82 -6.85 -15.95 10.98
C ALA A 82 -7.27 -16.10 9.52
N SER A 83 -8.52 -15.75 9.17
CA SER A 83 -8.89 -15.55 7.78
C SER A 83 -8.28 -14.23 7.34
N VAL A 84 -7.60 -14.26 6.23
CA VAL A 84 -7.18 -13.05 5.51
C VAL A 84 -8.20 -12.88 4.41
N ASP A 85 -8.91 -11.75 4.39
CA ASP A 85 -9.76 -11.39 3.25
C ASP A 85 -8.82 -11.03 2.10
N ASP A 86 -8.67 -11.97 1.16
CA ASP A 86 -7.65 -11.98 0.10
C ASP A 86 -8.04 -11.12 -1.12
N ASP A 87 -8.95 -10.16 -1.00
CA ASP A 87 -9.47 -9.50 -2.21
C ASP A 87 -8.43 -8.61 -2.92
N ASP A 88 -7.47 -8.02 -2.20
CA ASP A 88 -6.39 -7.20 -2.79
C ASP A 88 -4.99 -7.44 -2.17
N GLY A 89 -4.81 -8.47 -1.34
CA GLY A 89 -3.52 -8.74 -0.67
C GLY A 89 -3.18 -7.78 0.48
N GLU A 90 -4.07 -6.86 0.80
CA GLU A 90 -3.95 -5.88 1.91
C GLU A 90 -4.87 -6.21 3.09
N GLY A 91 -5.55 -7.36 3.05
CA GLY A 91 -6.49 -7.77 4.08
C GLY A 91 -5.81 -7.90 5.44
N VAL A 92 -6.34 -7.18 6.44
CA VAL A 92 -5.91 -7.34 7.82
C VAL A 92 -6.43 -8.69 8.33
N PRO A 93 -5.56 -9.58 8.82
CA PRO A 93 -5.98 -10.85 9.38
C PRO A 93 -7.01 -10.62 10.49
N ARG A 94 -8.11 -11.34 10.45
CA ARG A 94 -9.12 -11.33 11.51
C ARG A 94 -9.24 -12.72 12.10
N ARG A 95 -9.49 -12.76 13.38
CA ARG A 95 -9.69 -14.00 14.07
C ARG A 95 -10.98 -14.69 13.63
N THR A 96 -10.85 -15.94 13.15
CA THR A 96 -11.97 -16.86 12.94
C THR A 96 -11.95 -17.88 14.07
N GLY A 97 -12.96 -17.90 14.94
CA GLY A 97 -13.05 -18.88 16.03
C GLY A 97 -13.85 -18.40 17.23
N LYS A 98 -13.82 -19.19 18.32
CA LYS A 98 -14.55 -18.89 19.56
C LYS A 98 -14.28 -17.47 20.05
N HIS A 99 -15.34 -16.78 20.46
CA HIS A 99 -15.26 -15.50 21.14
C HIS A 99 -14.46 -15.67 22.44
N ILE A 100 -13.26 -15.06 22.51
CA ILE A 100 -12.48 -14.97 23.75
C ILE A 100 -12.71 -13.58 24.33
N ASP A 101 -12.99 -13.51 25.61
CA ASP A 101 -13.21 -12.24 26.29
C ASP A 101 -11.93 -11.39 26.27
N ILE A 102 -12.09 -10.07 26.08
CA ILE A 102 -10.97 -9.13 26.03
C ILE A 102 -10.11 -9.18 27.31
N THR A 103 -10.70 -9.50 28.46
CA THR A 103 -10.00 -9.59 29.74
C THR A 103 -9.05 -10.78 29.86
N GLU A 104 -9.26 -11.81 29.02
CA GLU A 104 -8.35 -12.95 28.90
C GLU A 104 -7.18 -12.66 27.97
N LEU A 105 -7.33 -11.67 27.07
CA LEU A 105 -6.37 -11.34 26.02
C LEU A 105 -5.37 -10.27 26.46
N VAL A 106 -5.83 -9.23 27.17
CA VAL A 106 -4.99 -8.10 27.57
C VAL A 106 -5.38 -7.58 28.95
N ARG A 107 -4.40 -6.97 29.65
CA ARG A 107 -4.56 -6.39 30.98
C ARG A 107 -4.12 -4.93 31.01
N PRO A 108 -4.75 -4.08 31.86
CA PRO A 108 -4.26 -2.72 32.10
C PRO A 108 -2.79 -2.70 32.49
N GLY A 109 -2.02 -1.75 31.93
CA GLY A 109 -0.58 -1.62 32.18
C GLY A 109 0.32 -2.54 31.33
N GLN A 110 -0.24 -3.50 30.61
CA GLN A 110 0.50 -4.39 29.72
C GLN A 110 1.09 -3.61 28.52
N GLU A 111 2.35 -3.88 28.19
CA GLU A 111 2.98 -3.42 26.95
C GLU A 111 2.69 -4.42 25.82
N ILE A 112 2.26 -3.92 24.68
CA ILE A 112 1.88 -4.74 23.51
C ILE A 112 2.40 -4.12 22.21
N LEU A 113 2.74 -4.98 21.25
CA LEU A 113 3.08 -4.56 19.90
C LEU A 113 1.80 -4.42 19.07
N VAL A 114 1.60 -3.25 18.44
CA VAL A 114 0.39 -2.93 17.70
C VAL A 114 0.70 -2.20 16.40
N GLN A 115 -0.16 -2.38 15.41
CA GLN A 115 -0.12 -1.67 14.13
C GLN A 115 -1.40 -0.86 13.94
N VAL A 116 -1.28 0.34 13.39
CA VAL A 116 -2.43 1.18 13.06
C VAL A 116 -3.08 0.68 11.78
N VAL A 117 -4.40 0.45 11.84
CA VAL A 117 -5.23 -0.01 10.70
C VAL A 117 -6.05 1.13 10.12
N LYS A 118 -6.50 2.08 10.97
CA LYS A 118 -7.24 3.26 10.55
C LYS A 118 -6.79 4.47 11.35
N ASP A 119 -6.60 5.58 10.67
CA ASP A 119 -6.27 6.85 11.30
C ASP A 119 -7.36 7.33 12.27
N PRO A 120 -7.01 8.22 13.21
CA PRO A 120 -7.98 8.89 14.06
C PRO A 120 -9.00 9.65 13.22
N ILE A 121 -10.27 9.55 13.58
CA ILE A 121 -11.35 10.29 12.90
C ILE A 121 -12.07 11.14 13.94
N SER A 122 -12.10 12.46 13.74
CA SER A 122 -12.76 13.41 14.63
C SER A 122 -12.36 13.25 16.11
N SER A 123 -13.27 12.82 16.98
CA SER A 123 -13.02 12.62 18.42
C SER A 123 -12.45 11.24 18.78
N LYS A 124 -12.40 10.29 17.83
CA LYS A 124 -11.98 8.90 18.07
C LYS A 124 -10.48 8.74 17.80
N GLY A 125 -9.77 7.97 18.66
CA GLY A 125 -8.39 7.56 18.43
C GLY A 125 -8.25 6.56 17.28
N ALA A 126 -7.00 6.32 16.86
CA ALA A 126 -6.68 5.35 15.82
C ALA A 126 -7.20 3.94 16.15
N ARG A 127 -7.63 3.18 15.13
CA ARG A 127 -7.87 1.75 15.29
C ARG A 127 -6.58 0.98 15.10
N ILE A 128 -6.31 0.07 16.01
CA ILE A 128 -5.08 -0.72 16.02
C ILE A 128 -5.37 -2.22 16.08
N THR A 129 -4.37 -3.02 15.69
CA THR A 129 -4.40 -4.48 15.73
C THR A 129 -3.06 -5.03 16.23
N THR A 130 -3.04 -6.23 16.80
CA THR A 130 -1.80 -6.97 17.07
C THR A 130 -1.42 -7.93 15.92
N TYR A 131 -2.25 -8.05 14.90
CA TYR A 131 -1.93 -8.75 13.66
C TYR A 131 -1.05 -7.86 12.79
N ILE A 132 0.26 -7.91 13.02
CA ILE A 132 1.22 -7.11 12.25
C ILE A 132 1.27 -7.62 10.81
N SER A 133 1.22 -6.69 9.86
CA SER A 133 1.28 -6.94 8.43
C SER A 133 2.30 -5.99 7.79
N LEU A 134 3.34 -6.55 7.17
CA LEU A 134 4.41 -5.79 6.53
C LEU A 134 4.39 -6.05 5.02
N PRO A 135 3.87 -5.11 4.22
CA PRO A 135 3.73 -5.29 2.78
C PRO A 135 5.07 -5.09 2.07
N GLY A 136 5.50 -6.14 1.35
CA GLY A 136 6.50 -6.07 0.30
C GLY A 136 5.85 -5.84 -1.07
N ARG A 137 6.64 -6.00 -2.14
CA ARG A 137 6.13 -5.93 -3.50
C ARG A 137 5.35 -7.19 -3.89
N ASN A 138 5.98 -8.36 -3.74
CA ASN A 138 5.44 -9.65 -4.18
C ASN A 138 4.69 -10.36 -3.07
N VAL A 139 5.06 -10.10 -1.82
CA VAL A 139 4.50 -10.78 -0.66
C VAL A 139 4.21 -9.81 0.48
N VAL A 140 3.25 -10.18 1.32
CA VAL A 140 2.97 -9.50 2.60
C VAL A 140 3.39 -10.44 3.72
N PHE A 141 4.23 -9.99 4.61
CA PHE A 141 4.70 -10.77 5.75
C PHE A 141 3.81 -10.56 6.98
N MET A 142 3.40 -11.65 7.60
CA MET A 142 2.57 -11.67 8.81
C MET A 142 3.26 -12.45 9.92
N PRO A 143 4.06 -11.80 10.78
CA PRO A 143 4.86 -12.48 11.80
C PRO A 143 4.04 -13.16 12.90
N THR A 144 2.79 -12.76 13.09
CA THR A 144 1.90 -13.23 14.17
C THR A 144 0.87 -14.26 13.74
N VAL A 145 0.85 -14.64 12.45
CA VAL A 145 -0.15 -15.55 11.87
C VAL A 145 0.54 -16.63 11.06
N SER A 146 0.36 -17.90 11.43
CA SER A 146 0.94 -19.03 10.67
C SER A 146 0.03 -19.42 9.50
N HIS A 147 0.04 -18.61 8.43
CA HIS A 147 -0.77 -18.87 7.23
C HIS A 147 0.01 -18.56 5.95
N ILE A 148 -0.23 -19.33 4.87
CA ILE A 148 0.23 -19.00 3.52
C ILE A 148 -1.00 -18.74 2.65
N GLY A 149 -1.26 -17.48 2.35
CA GLY A 149 -2.26 -17.02 1.40
C GLY A 149 -1.65 -16.86 0.00
N ILE A 150 -2.47 -17.02 -1.04
CA ILE A 150 -2.10 -16.68 -2.42
C ILE A 150 -3.27 -15.95 -3.04
N SER A 151 -3.02 -14.77 -3.61
CA SER A 151 -4.05 -13.94 -4.24
C SER A 151 -4.99 -14.80 -5.13
N ARG A 152 -6.29 -14.56 -5.00
CA ARG A 152 -7.32 -15.26 -5.79
C ARG A 152 -7.25 -14.88 -7.27
N ARG A 153 -6.67 -13.72 -7.59
CA ARG A 153 -6.50 -13.24 -8.97
C ARG A 153 -5.45 -14.03 -9.75
N ILE A 154 -4.55 -14.77 -9.07
CA ILE A 154 -3.62 -15.70 -9.72
C ILE A 154 -4.40 -16.96 -10.10
N SER A 155 -4.78 -17.05 -11.37
CA SER A 155 -5.65 -18.11 -11.89
C SER A 155 -4.90 -19.44 -12.15
N SER A 156 -3.59 -19.39 -12.44
CA SER A 156 -2.79 -20.56 -12.78
C SER A 156 -2.48 -21.43 -11.56
N GLU A 157 -3.10 -22.62 -11.49
CA GLU A 157 -2.85 -23.60 -10.44
C GLU A 157 -1.38 -24.07 -10.38
N ARG A 158 -0.66 -24.05 -11.51
CA ARG A 158 0.77 -24.35 -11.57
C ARG A 158 1.56 -23.29 -10.82
N GLU A 159 1.27 -22.00 -11.08
CA GLU A 159 1.92 -20.86 -10.44
C GLU A 159 1.56 -20.81 -8.94
N ARG A 160 0.30 -21.00 -8.57
CA ARG A 160 -0.11 -21.08 -7.16
C ARG A 160 0.69 -22.13 -6.39
N ARG A 161 0.91 -23.32 -6.99
CA ARG A 161 1.72 -24.39 -6.38
C ARG A 161 3.21 -24.04 -6.31
N ARG A 162 3.76 -23.38 -7.35
CA ARG A 162 5.14 -22.90 -7.37
C ARG A 162 5.38 -21.90 -6.23
N LEU A 163 4.54 -20.88 -6.16
CA LEU A 163 4.61 -19.78 -5.18
C LEU A 163 4.45 -20.30 -3.75
N ARG A 164 3.50 -21.19 -3.51
CA ARG A 164 3.29 -21.81 -2.19
C ARG A 164 4.51 -22.58 -1.71
N ARG A 165 5.12 -23.41 -2.57
CA ARG A 165 6.33 -24.17 -2.21
C ARG A 165 7.49 -23.24 -1.89
N LEU A 166 7.68 -22.20 -2.70
CA LEU A 166 8.77 -21.24 -2.50
C LEU A 166 8.65 -20.53 -1.15
N VAL A 167 7.47 -20.03 -0.84
CA VAL A 167 7.20 -19.33 0.41
C VAL A 167 7.31 -20.26 1.61
N ASP A 168 6.78 -21.50 1.51
CA ASP A 168 6.83 -22.48 2.59
C ASP A 168 8.25 -22.90 2.97
N GLN A 169 9.17 -22.94 1.98
CA GLN A 169 10.58 -23.24 2.21
C GLN A 169 11.34 -22.18 3.00
N MET A 170 10.89 -20.91 2.94
CA MET A 170 11.60 -19.78 3.50
C MET A 170 10.94 -19.20 4.75
N ARG A 171 9.67 -19.47 4.97
CA ARG A 171 8.94 -18.87 6.09
C ARG A 171 9.47 -19.37 7.44
N PRO A 172 9.66 -18.49 8.43
CA PRO A 172 9.92 -18.91 9.80
C PRO A 172 8.73 -19.67 10.40
N ALA A 173 9.01 -20.59 11.32
CA ALA A 173 7.98 -21.30 12.06
C ALA A 173 7.06 -20.31 12.81
N GLY A 174 5.74 -20.49 12.69
CA GLY A 174 4.74 -19.63 13.35
C GLY A 174 4.41 -18.34 12.61
N ALA A 175 5.14 -17.98 11.55
CA ALA A 175 4.87 -16.81 10.72
C ALA A 175 4.13 -17.19 9.42
N GLY A 176 3.54 -16.20 8.76
CA GLY A 176 2.85 -16.37 7.50
C GLY A 176 3.22 -15.34 6.44
N PHE A 177 2.78 -15.64 5.24
CA PHE A 177 2.91 -14.77 4.08
C PHE A 177 1.66 -14.83 3.22
N VAL A 178 1.28 -13.69 2.64
CA VAL A 178 0.30 -13.60 1.56
C VAL A 178 1.03 -13.21 0.29
N VAL A 179 0.87 -14.02 -0.75
CA VAL A 179 1.44 -13.75 -2.07
C VAL A 179 0.50 -12.84 -2.85
N ARG A 180 1.00 -11.68 -3.27
CA ARG A 180 0.24 -10.67 -4.03
C ARG A 180 0.12 -11.07 -5.50
N THR A 181 -0.83 -10.49 -6.21
CA THR A 181 -1.09 -10.78 -7.64
C THR A 181 0.14 -10.52 -8.51
N VAL A 182 0.89 -9.47 -8.24
CA VAL A 182 2.10 -9.11 -9.00
C VAL A 182 3.18 -10.20 -8.98
N ALA A 183 3.15 -11.10 -8.01
CA ALA A 183 4.09 -12.21 -7.90
C ALA A 183 3.89 -13.29 -8.98
N GLU A 184 2.79 -13.27 -9.74
CA GLU A 184 2.53 -14.25 -10.82
C GLU A 184 3.64 -14.23 -11.88
N THR A 185 4.14 -13.05 -12.24
CA THR A 185 5.22 -12.87 -13.22
C THR A 185 6.61 -12.79 -12.59
N ALA A 186 6.70 -12.75 -11.25
CA ALA A 186 7.97 -12.59 -10.56
C ALA A 186 8.82 -13.87 -10.57
N THR A 187 10.13 -13.68 -10.71
CA THR A 187 11.10 -14.78 -10.58
C THR A 187 11.22 -15.25 -9.13
N ASN A 188 11.70 -16.47 -8.93
CA ASN A 188 11.97 -16.98 -7.58
C ASN A 188 12.98 -16.10 -6.83
N GLY A 189 13.96 -15.52 -7.53
CA GLY A 189 14.95 -14.61 -6.94
C GLY A 189 14.33 -13.34 -6.38
N GLN A 190 13.41 -12.72 -7.14
CA GLN A 190 12.71 -11.52 -6.71
C GLN A 190 11.83 -11.76 -5.48
N ILE A 191 11.11 -12.88 -5.45
CA ILE A 191 10.27 -13.23 -4.29
C ILE A 191 11.14 -13.51 -3.05
N ARG A 192 12.28 -14.19 -3.22
CA ARG A 192 13.23 -14.44 -2.12
C ARG A 192 13.81 -13.14 -1.57
N ALA A 193 14.24 -12.23 -2.44
CA ALA A 193 14.77 -10.94 -2.04
C ALA A 193 13.76 -10.12 -1.23
N ASP A 194 12.48 -10.12 -1.67
CA ASP A 194 11.39 -9.46 -0.98
C ASP A 194 11.14 -10.08 0.42
N MET A 195 11.08 -11.41 0.50
CA MET A 195 10.95 -12.12 1.78
C MET A 195 12.12 -11.82 2.73
N ASP A 196 13.36 -11.88 2.24
CA ASP A 196 14.56 -11.60 3.04
C ASP A 196 14.58 -10.15 3.57
N TYR A 197 14.13 -9.20 2.75
CA TYR A 197 13.97 -7.81 3.17
C TYR A 197 12.97 -7.68 4.33
N LEU A 198 11.79 -8.30 4.19
CA LEU A 198 10.73 -8.23 5.21
C LEU A 198 11.12 -8.93 6.52
N LEU A 199 11.85 -10.04 6.43
CA LEU A 199 12.38 -10.73 7.60
C LEU A 199 13.42 -9.88 8.35
N ARG A 200 14.31 -9.20 7.64
CA ARG A 200 15.26 -8.24 8.25
C ARG A 200 14.55 -7.06 8.87
N LEU A 201 13.54 -6.50 8.19
CA LEU A 201 12.72 -5.41 8.71
C LEU A 201 12.06 -5.83 10.04
N TRP A 202 11.45 -7.00 10.08
CA TRP A 202 10.84 -7.54 11.30
C TRP A 202 11.86 -7.74 12.42
N ALA A 203 13.03 -8.29 12.11
CA ALA A 203 14.10 -8.46 13.09
C ALA A 203 14.49 -7.12 13.73
N ASN A 204 14.59 -6.04 12.93
CA ASN A 204 14.86 -4.69 13.42
C ASN A 204 13.74 -4.17 14.33
N ILE A 205 12.46 -4.37 13.95
CA ILE A 205 11.31 -4.00 14.79
C ILE A 205 11.39 -4.72 16.15
N LYS A 206 11.72 -6.02 16.15
CA LYS A 206 11.85 -6.82 17.39
C LYS A 206 13.03 -6.39 18.26
N VAL A 207 14.13 -5.95 17.67
CA VAL A 207 15.27 -5.36 18.41
C VAL A 207 14.83 -4.06 19.08
N ASN A 208 14.18 -3.16 18.33
CA ASN A 208 13.68 -1.89 18.86
C ASN A 208 12.62 -2.10 19.96
N GLU A 209 11.73 -3.07 19.81
CA GLU A 209 10.74 -3.42 20.84
C GLU A 209 11.39 -3.77 22.19
N ARG A 210 12.54 -4.45 22.17
CA ARG A 210 13.25 -4.85 23.40
C ARG A 210 13.97 -3.68 24.08
N VAL A 211 14.47 -2.73 23.27
CA VAL A 211 15.28 -1.61 23.78
C VAL A 211 14.41 -0.46 24.29
N HIS A 212 13.27 -0.20 23.65
CA HIS A 212 12.42 0.95 23.97
C HIS A 212 11.28 0.56 24.90
N ARG A 213 10.88 1.52 25.77
CA ARG A 213 9.69 1.40 26.62
C ARG A 213 8.47 1.94 25.90
N ALA A 214 7.28 1.39 26.22
CA ALA A 214 6.02 1.93 25.74
C ALA A 214 5.65 3.26 26.45
N PRO A 215 4.99 4.22 25.75
CA PRO A 215 4.65 4.18 24.32
C PRO A 215 5.84 4.58 23.43
N CYS A 216 6.02 3.93 22.27
CA CYS A 216 7.10 4.24 21.34
C CYS A 216 6.75 3.80 19.91
N LEU A 217 7.04 4.66 18.91
CA LEU A 217 7.02 4.28 17.50
C LEU A 217 8.25 3.40 17.19
N LEU A 218 8.01 2.17 16.72
CA LEU A 218 9.06 1.20 16.37
C LEU A 218 9.35 1.14 14.87
N TYR A 219 8.32 1.32 14.06
CA TYR A 219 8.42 1.34 12.61
C TYR A 219 7.41 2.34 12.03
N ARG A 220 7.91 3.22 11.19
CA ARG A 220 7.07 4.12 10.38
C ARG A 220 6.90 3.50 9.01
N ASP A 221 5.65 3.39 8.55
CA ASP A 221 5.36 2.85 7.22
C ASP A 221 5.98 3.71 6.11
N LEU A 222 6.10 3.14 4.94
CA LEU A 222 6.68 3.81 3.78
C LEU A 222 5.87 5.07 3.44
N ASN A 223 6.57 6.17 3.09
CA ASN A 223 5.90 7.34 2.52
C ASN A 223 5.45 7.04 1.08
N LEU A 224 4.65 7.94 0.51
CA LEU A 224 4.08 7.81 -0.83
C LEU A 224 5.13 7.43 -1.88
N MET A 225 6.23 8.19 -1.96
CA MET A 225 7.30 7.92 -2.93
C MET A 225 7.83 6.49 -2.85
N LEU A 226 8.14 6.03 -1.64
CA LEU A 226 8.68 4.67 -1.44
C LEU A 226 7.63 3.60 -1.74
N ARG A 227 6.36 3.83 -1.41
CA ARG A 227 5.25 2.90 -1.72
C ARG A 227 5.05 2.77 -3.22
N VAL A 228 4.92 3.89 -3.93
CA VAL A 228 4.72 3.89 -5.39
C VAL A 228 5.89 3.21 -6.08
N VAL A 229 7.12 3.53 -5.69
CA VAL A 229 8.31 2.88 -6.28
C VAL A 229 8.37 1.40 -5.93
N ARG A 230 8.08 0.99 -4.68
CA ARG A 230 8.00 -0.43 -4.30
C ARG A 230 7.05 -1.22 -5.22
N ASP A 231 5.87 -0.66 -5.48
CA ASP A 231 4.82 -1.37 -6.22
C ASP A 231 5.03 -1.32 -7.75
N ASN A 232 5.62 -0.24 -8.29
CA ASN A 232 5.71 -0.01 -9.74
C ASN A 232 7.13 -0.19 -10.33
N LEU A 233 8.20 -0.26 -9.50
CA LEU A 233 9.55 -0.44 -10.04
C LEU A 233 9.72 -1.86 -10.59
N THR A 234 9.84 -1.97 -11.91
CA THR A 234 10.04 -3.23 -12.64
C THR A 234 11.35 -3.19 -13.44
N PRO A 235 11.88 -4.35 -13.88
CA PRO A 235 12.99 -4.37 -14.82
C PRO A 235 12.68 -3.65 -16.14
N GLU A 236 11.41 -3.58 -16.53
CA GLU A 236 10.93 -2.94 -17.77
C GLU A 236 10.78 -1.43 -17.62
N LEU A 237 10.64 -0.90 -16.39
CA LEU A 237 10.62 0.54 -16.14
C LEU A 237 11.95 1.17 -16.58
N SER A 238 11.91 2.25 -17.34
CA SER A 238 13.11 2.90 -17.85
C SER A 238 13.89 3.56 -16.72
N LYS A 239 13.25 4.42 -15.93
CA LYS A 239 13.89 5.16 -14.85
C LYS A 239 12.89 5.74 -13.83
N VAL A 240 13.42 6.11 -12.68
CA VAL A 240 12.75 6.92 -11.65
C VAL A 240 13.55 8.20 -11.47
N ILE A 241 12.92 9.35 -11.62
CA ILE A 241 13.60 10.64 -11.55
C ILE A 241 13.04 11.42 -10.37
N VAL A 242 13.92 12.00 -9.56
CA VAL A 242 13.57 12.72 -8.33
C VAL A 242 14.24 14.08 -8.34
N ASP A 243 13.51 15.14 -8.03
CA ASP A 243 14.03 16.52 -8.00
C ASP A 243 14.77 16.87 -6.71
N ASP A 244 14.27 16.43 -5.54
CA ASP A 244 14.92 16.70 -4.25
C ASP A 244 16.08 15.73 -3.98
N ARG A 245 17.24 16.27 -3.56
CA ARG A 245 18.43 15.49 -3.28
C ARG A 245 18.25 14.51 -2.13
N LEU A 246 17.61 14.93 -1.04
CA LEU A 246 17.43 14.07 0.14
C LEU A 246 16.44 12.93 -0.13
N ALA A 247 15.37 13.24 -0.89
CA ALA A 247 14.42 12.23 -1.36
C ALA A 247 15.11 11.22 -2.31
N HIS A 248 15.96 11.69 -3.24
CA HIS A 248 16.76 10.84 -4.10
C HIS A 248 17.68 9.90 -3.30
N GLU A 249 18.46 10.43 -2.35
CA GLU A 249 19.35 9.62 -1.50
C GLU A 249 18.57 8.58 -0.68
N LYS A 250 17.40 8.95 -0.16
CA LYS A 250 16.52 8.05 0.60
C LYS A 250 15.97 6.94 -0.30
N LEU A 251 15.51 7.30 -1.51
CA LEU A 251 15.00 6.34 -2.48
C LEU A 251 16.10 5.39 -2.98
N ALA A 252 17.27 5.90 -3.31
CA ALA A 252 18.40 5.10 -3.76
C ALA A 252 18.82 4.06 -2.71
N ARG A 253 18.88 4.46 -1.44
CA ARG A 253 19.15 3.52 -0.32
C ARG A 253 18.07 2.46 -0.19
N PHE A 254 16.81 2.85 -0.29
CA PHE A 254 15.69 1.92 -0.23
C PHE A 254 15.73 0.91 -1.37
N VAL A 255 15.88 1.37 -2.62
CA VAL A 255 15.93 0.50 -3.80
C VAL A 255 17.15 -0.42 -3.77
N SER A 256 18.32 0.06 -3.35
CA SER A 256 19.53 -0.78 -3.19
C SER A 256 19.33 -1.91 -2.17
N ALA A 257 18.54 -1.69 -1.12
CA ALA A 257 18.26 -2.70 -0.11
C ALA A 257 17.14 -3.68 -0.51
N PHE A 258 16.17 -3.20 -1.31
CA PHE A 258 14.93 -3.89 -1.66
C PHE A 258 15.00 -4.55 -3.05
N MET A 259 15.55 -3.82 -4.06
CA MET A 259 15.68 -4.26 -5.46
C MET A 259 17.02 -3.81 -6.06
N PRO A 260 18.15 -4.41 -5.64
CA PRO A 260 19.49 -3.96 -6.03
C PRO A 260 19.70 -3.93 -7.57
N ASP A 261 19.06 -4.84 -8.30
CA ASP A 261 19.12 -4.91 -9.77
C ASP A 261 18.52 -3.68 -10.47
N CYS A 262 17.71 -2.90 -9.78
CA CYS A 262 17.07 -1.68 -10.29
C CYS A 262 17.71 -0.39 -9.75
N ALA A 263 18.76 -0.48 -8.93
CA ALA A 263 19.35 0.69 -8.26
C ALA A 263 19.88 1.74 -9.25
N GLN A 264 20.40 1.33 -10.41
CA GLN A 264 20.91 2.21 -11.45
C GLN A 264 19.81 3.00 -12.21
N LYS A 265 18.54 2.67 -11.97
CA LYS A 265 17.39 3.37 -12.59
C LYS A 265 16.97 4.63 -11.83
N ILE A 266 17.51 4.85 -10.64
CA ILE A 266 17.20 6.01 -9.80
C ILE A 266 18.10 7.16 -10.20
N GLU A 267 17.52 8.20 -10.77
CA GLU A 267 18.23 9.37 -11.28
C GLU A 267 17.81 10.64 -10.52
N GLN A 268 18.77 11.53 -10.28
CA GLN A 268 18.46 12.86 -9.77
C GLN A 268 18.15 13.79 -10.95
N TYR A 269 17.07 14.56 -10.84
CA TYR A 269 16.72 15.57 -11.83
C TYR A 269 17.73 16.72 -11.79
N SER A 270 18.19 17.14 -12.98
CA SER A 270 19.17 18.22 -13.15
C SER A 270 18.67 19.33 -14.10
N GLY A 271 17.39 19.29 -14.47
CA GLY A 271 16.78 20.31 -15.32
C GLY A 271 16.66 21.68 -14.63
N ARG A 272 16.50 22.74 -15.41
CA ARG A 272 16.30 24.11 -14.91
C ARG A 272 14.84 24.43 -14.59
N GLU A 273 13.93 23.78 -15.28
CA GLU A 273 12.48 23.91 -15.08
C GLU A 273 12.01 23.01 -13.95
N PRO A 274 10.89 23.32 -13.26
CA PRO A 274 10.28 22.38 -12.35
C PRO A 274 10.05 21.02 -13.02
N ILE A 275 10.28 19.94 -12.30
CA ILE A 275 10.31 18.60 -12.91
C ILE A 275 8.99 18.23 -13.60
N PHE A 276 7.85 18.62 -13.04
CA PHE A 276 6.54 18.31 -13.60
C PHE A 276 6.25 19.13 -14.88
N ASP A 277 6.76 20.36 -14.97
CA ASP A 277 6.69 21.15 -16.20
C ASP A 277 7.58 20.53 -17.29
N GLY A 278 8.82 20.15 -16.94
CA GLY A 278 9.76 19.51 -17.87
C GLY A 278 9.28 18.20 -18.46
N TYR A 279 8.37 17.49 -17.77
CA TYR A 279 7.72 16.26 -18.26
C TYR A 279 6.30 16.48 -18.78
N GLY A 280 5.80 17.73 -18.83
CA GLY A 280 4.45 18.06 -19.29
C GLY A 280 3.32 17.57 -18.37
N ILE A 281 3.64 17.13 -17.15
CA ILE A 281 2.68 16.55 -16.21
C ILE A 281 1.67 17.60 -15.74
N GLU A 282 2.10 18.84 -15.48
CA GLU A 282 1.19 19.92 -15.04
C GLU A 282 0.10 20.21 -16.08
N VAL A 283 0.43 20.11 -17.38
CA VAL A 283 -0.55 20.30 -18.45
C VAL A 283 -1.60 19.18 -18.44
N GLU A 284 -1.17 17.93 -18.25
CA GLU A 284 -2.09 16.79 -18.20
C GLU A 284 -2.95 16.82 -16.93
N LEU A 285 -2.39 17.21 -15.77
CA LEU A 285 -3.14 17.37 -14.54
C LEU A 285 -4.22 18.47 -14.67
N ASN A 286 -3.86 19.61 -15.27
CA ASN A 286 -4.82 20.69 -15.50
C ASN A 286 -5.96 20.24 -16.42
N ARG A 287 -5.66 19.48 -17.46
CA ARG A 287 -6.69 18.89 -18.34
C ARG A 287 -7.59 17.89 -17.61
N ALA A 288 -7.00 17.05 -16.72
CA ALA A 288 -7.74 16.08 -15.94
C ALA A 288 -8.70 16.74 -14.92
N LEU A 289 -8.40 17.98 -14.51
CA LEU A 289 -9.24 18.76 -13.58
C LEU A 289 -10.32 19.62 -14.28
N GLU A 290 -10.34 19.65 -15.62
CA GLU A 290 -11.38 20.36 -16.37
C GLU A 290 -12.74 19.66 -16.18
N ARG A 291 -13.81 20.45 -16.23
CA ARG A 291 -15.20 19.90 -16.19
C ARG A 291 -15.44 18.88 -17.28
N LYS A 292 -14.82 19.05 -18.46
CA LYS A 292 -14.93 18.14 -19.60
C LYS A 292 -13.57 17.55 -19.96
N VAL A 293 -13.42 16.26 -19.73
CA VAL A 293 -12.17 15.51 -19.95
C VAL A 293 -12.31 14.66 -21.22
N PRO A 294 -11.44 14.84 -22.24
CA PRO A 294 -11.47 14.02 -23.44
C PRO A 294 -10.96 12.60 -23.17
N LEU A 295 -11.59 11.62 -23.80
CA LEU A 295 -11.17 10.21 -23.81
C LEU A 295 -10.30 9.91 -25.05
N LYS A 296 -9.45 8.90 -24.96
CA LYS A 296 -8.56 8.46 -26.08
C LYS A 296 -9.35 8.02 -27.32
N SER A 297 -10.53 7.44 -27.13
CA SER A 297 -11.44 7.05 -28.19
C SER A 297 -12.03 8.22 -28.99
N GLY A 298 -11.95 9.44 -28.46
CA GLY A 298 -12.62 10.63 -28.98
C GLY A 298 -13.96 10.94 -28.32
N GLY A 299 -14.34 10.18 -27.29
CA GLY A 299 -15.41 10.48 -26.35
C GLY A 299 -14.99 11.55 -25.34
N SER A 300 -15.85 11.81 -24.36
CA SER A 300 -15.53 12.73 -23.27
C SER A 300 -16.33 12.41 -22.02
N LEU A 301 -15.74 12.69 -20.85
CA LEU A 301 -16.42 12.74 -19.55
C LEU A 301 -16.81 14.18 -19.24
N VAL A 302 -17.97 14.37 -18.61
CA VAL A 302 -18.40 15.65 -18.06
C VAL A 302 -18.70 15.46 -16.58
N PHE A 303 -17.95 16.20 -15.73
CA PHE A 303 -18.10 16.16 -14.28
C PHE A 303 -18.93 17.36 -13.80
N ASP A 304 -20.05 17.10 -13.17
CA ASP A 304 -20.90 18.11 -12.54
C ASP A 304 -20.94 17.88 -11.03
N GLN A 305 -20.22 18.71 -10.30
CA GLN A 305 -20.14 18.64 -8.85
C GLN A 305 -21.26 19.48 -8.23
N GLY A 306 -22.24 18.82 -7.60
CA GLY A 306 -23.26 19.43 -6.77
C GLY A 306 -22.87 19.46 -5.29
N GLU A 307 -23.76 20.00 -4.46
CA GLU A 307 -23.56 20.09 -3.00
C GLU A 307 -23.51 18.69 -2.34
N ALA A 308 -24.36 17.76 -2.79
CA ALA A 308 -24.53 16.45 -2.15
C ALA A 308 -24.00 15.27 -2.99
N LEU A 309 -23.70 15.48 -4.28
CA LEU A 309 -23.23 14.42 -5.17
C LEU A 309 -22.43 14.99 -6.35
N THR A 310 -21.61 14.16 -6.95
CA THR A 310 -20.96 14.45 -8.24
C THR A 310 -21.62 13.57 -9.30
N ALA A 311 -22.17 14.18 -10.36
CA ALA A 311 -22.65 13.47 -11.53
C ALA A 311 -21.54 13.38 -12.58
N VAL A 312 -21.38 12.21 -13.19
CA VAL A 312 -20.43 11.99 -14.29
C VAL A 312 -21.20 11.51 -15.51
N ASP A 313 -21.16 12.31 -16.58
CA ASP A 313 -21.79 11.98 -17.85
C ASP A 313 -20.72 11.50 -18.83
N VAL A 314 -21.00 10.36 -19.50
CA VAL A 314 -20.09 9.74 -20.47
C VAL A 314 -20.64 9.95 -21.88
N ASN A 315 -19.89 10.69 -22.69
CA ASN A 315 -20.26 11.00 -24.06
C ASN A 315 -19.38 10.26 -25.06
N THR A 316 -19.98 9.58 -26.04
CA THR A 316 -19.23 8.91 -27.12
C THR A 316 -18.53 9.91 -28.05
N GLY A 317 -19.01 11.16 -28.12
CA GLY A 317 -18.42 12.23 -28.92
C GLY A 317 -18.25 11.87 -30.39
N LYS A 318 -17.02 11.88 -30.87
CA LYS A 318 -16.66 11.51 -32.24
C LYS A 318 -16.46 10.00 -32.43
N PHE A 319 -16.51 9.22 -31.36
CA PHE A 319 -16.36 7.77 -31.42
C PHE A 319 -17.63 7.12 -31.93
N VAL A 320 -17.59 6.70 -33.19
CA VAL A 320 -18.71 6.04 -33.89
C VAL A 320 -18.57 4.51 -33.91
N GLY A 321 -17.64 3.96 -33.16
CA GLY A 321 -17.34 2.52 -33.13
C GLY A 321 -16.47 2.05 -34.31
N ALA A 322 -15.92 0.84 -34.19
CA ALA A 322 -15.22 0.18 -35.30
C ALA A 322 -16.21 -0.37 -36.32
N LYS A 323 -15.82 -0.47 -37.59
CA LYS A 323 -16.64 -1.10 -38.65
C LYS A 323 -17.13 -2.48 -38.21
N GLY A 324 -18.44 -2.67 -38.16
CA GLY A 324 -19.08 -3.94 -37.79
C GLY A 324 -19.55 -4.06 -36.34
N LYS A 325 -19.34 -3.05 -35.50
CA LYS A 325 -19.89 -3.00 -34.12
C LYS A 325 -21.27 -2.36 -34.11
N THR A 326 -22.10 -2.83 -33.18
CA THR A 326 -23.42 -2.24 -32.91
C THR A 326 -23.26 -0.95 -32.10
N LEU A 327 -24.35 -0.15 -32.04
CA LEU A 327 -24.38 1.05 -31.19
C LEU A 327 -24.17 0.69 -29.70
N GLU A 328 -24.79 -0.39 -29.24
CA GLU A 328 -24.64 -0.87 -27.85
C GLU A 328 -23.20 -1.27 -27.49
N GLU A 329 -22.51 -1.97 -28.40
CA GLU A 329 -21.09 -2.32 -28.22
C GLU A 329 -20.20 -1.07 -28.19
N THR A 330 -20.52 -0.06 -28.97
CA THR A 330 -19.81 1.22 -29.00
C THR A 330 -20.00 1.99 -27.69
N ILE A 331 -21.23 2.09 -27.20
CA ILE A 331 -21.55 2.73 -25.91
C ILE A 331 -20.88 1.97 -24.76
N THR A 332 -20.96 0.65 -24.76
CA THR A 332 -20.30 -0.20 -23.74
C THR A 332 -18.80 0.01 -23.71
N GLN A 333 -18.16 0.07 -24.89
CA GLN A 333 -16.72 0.31 -25.00
C GLN A 333 -16.34 1.69 -24.44
N THR A 334 -17.10 2.74 -24.76
CA THR A 334 -16.85 4.09 -24.23
C THR A 334 -17.05 4.16 -22.71
N ASN A 335 -18.06 3.47 -22.20
CA ASN A 335 -18.34 3.43 -20.75
C ASN A 335 -17.32 2.60 -19.93
N LEU A 336 -16.54 1.75 -20.60
CA LEU A 336 -15.46 0.96 -19.97
C LEU A 336 -14.08 1.63 -20.09
N GLU A 337 -13.97 2.74 -20.83
CA GLU A 337 -12.71 3.46 -21.01
C GLU A 337 -12.33 4.35 -19.80
N PRO A 338 -13.28 4.99 -19.09
CA PRO A 338 -13.03 5.84 -17.92
C PRO A 338 -12.41 5.12 -16.74
#